data_c5cca9183eebf8a4e4c369d1040444c5
#
_entry.id   c5cca9183eebf8a4e4c369d1040444c5
#
_cell.length_a   1.000
_cell.length_b   1.000
_cell.length_c   1.000
_cell.angle_alpha   90.00
_cell.angle_beta   90.00
_cell.angle_gamma   90.00
#
_symmetry.space_group_name_H-M   'P 1'
#
loop_
_entity.id
_entity.type
_entity.pdbx_description
1 polymer ?
#
loop_
_entity_poly.entity_id
_entity_poly.type
_entity_poly.pdbx_seq_one_letter_code
_entity_poly.pdbx_strand_id
1 'polypeptide(L)'
;MQAAARAGADAIGLVFYPPSPRCLSVDWARQLASEVPPFVSTVALFVNPAAAEVYTVLERVRPAMLQFHGEDSAVFCAQFGVPYLKACRVKPDVDLLEYLRPFSGAAGWLLDSHVEEYGGVGESFDWSLVPAERSHPLVVSGGLSSENVATAVRRVRPWAVDVSSGVESSKGIKDPAKVAAFISEVRNADV
;
A
#
# COMPACT_ATOMS: atom_id res chain seq x y z
N MET A 1 -1.97 14.07 -4.45
CA MET A 1 -0.89 14.00 -3.49
C MET A 1 -1.00 15.08 -2.41
N GLN A 2 -0.86 16.38 -2.70
CA GLN A 2 -0.97 17.46 -1.69
C GLN A 2 -2.26 17.43 -0.88
N ALA A 3 -3.42 17.10 -1.50
CA ALA A 3 -4.68 16.96 -0.79
C ALA A 3 -4.64 15.85 0.27
N ALA A 4 -3.98 14.72 -0.03
CA ALA A 4 -3.83 13.62 0.92
C ALA A 4 -2.94 14.02 2.10
N ALA A 5 -1.80 14.64 1.84
CA ALA A 5 -0.91 15.15 2.88
C ALA A 5 -1.61 16.19 3.80
N ARG A 6 -2.37 17.11 3.21
CA ARG A 6 -3.15 18.12 3.98
C ARG A 6 -4.28 17.48 4.80
N ALA A 7 -4.88 16.42 4.31
CA ALA A 7 -5.89 15.67 5.05
C ALA A 7 -5.28 14.84 6.21
N GLY A 8 -3.97 14.63 6.18
CA GLY A 8 -3.20 13.95 7.23
C GLY A 8 -2.86 12.50 6.91
N ALA A 9 -2.62 12.18 5.64
CA ALA A 9 -2.00 10.92 5.26
C ALA A 9 -0.54 10.89 5.73
N ASP A 10 -0.12 9.78 6.33
CA ASP A 10 1.24 9.56 6.82
C ASP A 10 2.20 9.12 5.70
N ALA A 11 1.65 8.54 4.63
CA ALA A 11 2.41 8.06 3.49
C ALA A 11 1.69 8.26 2.16
N ILE A 12 2.48 8.39 1.09
CA ILE A 12 2.01 8.52 -0.29
C ILE A 12 2.63 7.42 -1.14
N GLY A 13 1.80 6.57 -1.75
CA GLY A 13 2.22 5.53 -2.67
C GLY A 13 2.51 6.09 -4.07
N LEU A 14 3.67 5.70 -4.62
CA LEU A 14 4.11 5.98 -5.99
C LEU A 14 4.19 4.66 -6.75
N VAL A 15 3.36 4.47 -7.75
CA VAL A 15 3.20 3.17 -8.45
C VAL A 15 4.14 3.08 -9.64
N PHE A 16 4.98 2.03 -9.69
CA PHE A 16 5.89 1.71 -10.79
C PHE A 16 5.53 0.35 -11.40
N TYR A 17 4.29 0.21 -11.83
CA TYR A 17 3.77 -0.99 -12.50
C TYR A 17 3.07 -0.57 -13.80
N PRO A 18 3.69 -0.78 -14.99
CA PRO A 18 3.19 -0.26 -16.27
C PRO A 18 1.73 -0.61 -16.61
N PRO A 19 1.21 -1.82 -16.27
CA PRO A 19 -0.19 -2.12 -16.53
C PRO A 19 -1.19 -1.34 -15.65
N SER A 20 -0.72 -0.71 -14.57
CA SER A 20 -1.58 0.08 -13.70
C SER A 20 -1.92 1.44 -14.32
N PRO A 21 -3.20 1.88 -14.28
CA PRO A 21 -3.56 3.24 -14.68
C PRO A 21 -2.96 4.33 -13.77
N ARG A 22 -2.31 3.93 -12.67
CA ARG A 22 -1.64 4.79 -11.69
C ARG A 22 -0.13 4.80 -11.85
N CYS A 23 0.39 4.13 -12.91
CA CYS A 23 1.82 4.04 -13.15
C CYS A 23 2.43 5.41 -13.41
N LEU A 24 3.56 5.67 -12.76
CA LEU A 24 4.32 6.91 -12.90
C LEU A 24 5.63 6.64 -13.65
N SER A 25 6.05 7.59 -14.48
CA SER A 25 7.45 7.63 -14.91
C SER A 25 8.35 8.03 -13.74
N VAL A 26 9.62 7.62 -13.78
CA VAL A 26 10.60 7.96 -12.73
C VAL A 26 10.76 9.48 -12.59
N ASP A 27 10.74 10.23 -13.70
CA ASP A 27 10.86 11.69 -13.69
C ASP A 27 9.66 12.37 -13.03
N TRP A 28 8.46 11.90 -13.34
CA TRP A 28 7.25 12.43 -12.73
C TRP A 28 7.18 12.06 -11.23
N ALA A 29 7.52 10.83 -10.87
CA ALA A 29 7.58 10.40 -9.48
C ALA A 29 8.60 11.21 -8.66
N ARG A 30 9.76 11.53 -9.23
CA ARG A 30 10.76 12.41 -8.62
C ARG A 30 10.22 13.81 -8.34
N GLN A 31 9.53 14.40 -9.32
CA GLN A 31 8.90 15.71 -9.14
C GLN A 31 7.84 15.66 -8.03
N LEU A 32 6.96 14.66 -8.06
CA LEU A 32 5.95 14.48 -7.02
C LEU A 32 6.58 14.28 -5.64
N ALA A 33 7.61 13.44 -5.53
CA ALA A 33 8.29 13.19 -4.26
C ALA A 33 8.91 14.46 -3.66
N SER A 34 9.42 15.37 -4.49
CA SER A 34 9.98 16.64 -4.02
C SER A 34 8.95 17.63 -3.46
N GLU A 35 7.65 17.40 -3.72
CA GLU A 35 6.54 18.21 -3.23
C GLU A 35 5.88 17.62 -1.96
N VAL A 36 6.33 16.43 -1.51
CA VAL A 36 5.82 15.81 -0.28
C VAL A 36 6.32 16.60 0.93
N PRO A 37 5.42 17.04 1.83
CA PRO A 37 5.84 17.81 2.98
C PRO A 37 6.63 16.97 3.99
N PRO A 38 7.43 17.59 4.88
CA PRO A 38 8.11 16.90 5.96
C PRO A 38 7.14 16.02 6.79
N PHE A 39 7.65 14.87 7.27
CA PHE A 39 6.91 13.87 8.06
C PHE A 39 5.85 13.08 7.29
N VAL A 40 5.72 13.26 5.98
CA VAL A 40 4.95 12.37 5.11
C VAL A 40 5.93 11.52 4.31
N SER A 41 5.80 10.20 4.39
CA SER A 41 6.69 9.25 3.74
C SER A 41 6.27 8.99 2.28
N THR A 42 7.23 8.69 1.41
CA THR A 42 6.96 8.15 0.07
C THR A 42 7.22 6.66 0.03
N VAL A 43 6.31 5.90 -0.57
CA VAL A 43 6.40 4.44 -0.72
C VAL A 43 6.39 4.11 -2.22
N ALA A 44 7.45 3.46 -2.72
CA ALA A 44 7.52 3.03 -4.12
C ALA A 44 6.96 1.61 -4.26
N LEU A 45 5.87 1.47 -5.03
CA LEU A 45 5.17 0.20 -5.25
C LEU A 45 5.60 -0.44 -6.56
N PHE A 46 5.96 -1.72 -6.48
CA PHE A 46 6.37 -2.57 -7.61
C PHE A 46 5.57 -3.87 -7.66
N VAL A 47 5.47 -4.43 -8.86
CA VAL A 47 4.93 -5.77 -9.12
C VAL A 47 5.90 -6.50 -10.04
N ASN A 48 6.61 -7.49 -9.52
CA ASN A 48 7.62 -8.29 -10.22
C ASN A 48 8.64 -7.43 -11.02
N PRO A 49 9.30 -6.43 -10.41
CA PRO A 49 10.23 -5.57 -11.12
C PRO A 49 11.55 -6.27 -11.39
N ALA A 50 12.30 -5.80 -12.39
CA ALA A 50 13.72 -6.08 -12.46
C ALA A 50 14.49 -5.28 -11.39
N ALA A 51 15.59 -5.83 -10.85
CA ALA A 51 16.38 -5.14 -9.82
C ALA A 51 16.87 -3.75 -10.29
N ALA A 52 17.25 -3.63 -11.56
CA ALA A 52 17.69 -2.37 -12.16
C ALA A 52 16.60 -1.26 -12.12
N GLU A 53 15.32 -1.64 -12.24
CA GLU A 53 14.20 -0.71 -12.13
C GLU A 53 14.09 -0.17 -10.71
N VAL A 54 14.20 -1.05 -9.71
CA VAL A 54 14.15 -0.67 -8.29
C VAL A 54 15.33 0.25 -7.94
N TYR A 55 16.55 -0.10 -8.36
CA TYR A 55 17.72 0.75 -8.13
C TYR A 55 17.60 2.13 -8.81
N THR A 56 17.05 2.20 -10.01
CA THR A 56 16.81 3.47 -10.70
C THR A 56 15.85 4.37 -9.89
N VAL A 57 14.78 3.78 -9.33
CA VAL A 57 13.84 4.53 -8.50
C VAL A 57 14.48 4.94 -7.17
N LEU A 58 15.26 4.07 -6.55
CA LEU A 58 15.99 4.40 -5.31
C LEU A 58 16.98 5.57 -5.52
N GLU A 59 17.71 5.56 -6.61
CA GLU A 59 18.67 6.62 -6.91
C GLU A 59 18.00 7.96 -7.22
N ARG A 60 16.93 7.94 -8.04
CA ARG A 60 16.35 9.15 -8.62
C ARG A 60 15.17 9.72 -7.83
N VAL A 61 14.35 8.88 -7.21
CA VAL A 61 13.14 9.27 -6.46
C VAL A 61 13.40 9.28 -4.96
N ARG A 62 14.26 8.38 -4.46
CA ARG A 62 14.64 8.25 -3.04
C ARG A 62 13.42 8.03 -2.13
N PRO A 63 12.57 7.04 -2.39
CA PRO A 63 11.44 6.75 -1.52
C PRO A 63 11.93 6.31 -0.13
N ALA A 64 11.14 6.59 0.90
CA ALA A 64 11.43 6.16 2.27
C ALA A 64 11.23 4.65 2.46
N MET A 65 10.40 4.01 1.63
CA MET A 65 10.04 2.60 1.75
C MET A 65 9.71 2.03 0.38
N LEU A 66 9.95 0.71 0.21
CA LEU A 66 9.51 -0.05 -0.96
C LEU A 66 8.26 -0.87 -0.61
N GLN A 67 7.44 -1.19 -1.60
CA GLN A 67 6.31 -2.11 -1.46
C GLN A 67 6.33 -3.09 -2.62
N PHE A 68 6.48 -4.38 -2.32
CA PHE A 68 6.48 -5.45 -3.31
C PHE A 68 5.12 -6.16 -3.31
N HIS A 69 4.39 -5.98 -4.40
CA HIS A 69 3.02 -6.45 -4.58
C HIS A 69 2.91 -7.66 -5.51
N GLY A 70 4.05 -8.12 -6.03
CA GLY A 70 4.17 -9.31 -6.91
C GLY A 70 4.60 -10.57 -6.16
N GLU A 71 5.07 -11.56 -6.93
CA GLU A 71 5.58 -12.83 -6.43
C GLU A 71 7.10 -12.79 -6.16
N ASP A 72 7.61 -11.61 -5.86
CA ASP A 72 9.02 -11.37 -5.56
C ASP A 72 9.45 -12.17 -4.33
N SER A 73 10.62 -12.83 -4.41
CA SER A 73 11.15 -13.62 -3.29
C SER A 73 11.63 -12.74 -2.12
N ALA A 74 11.70 -13.30 -0.92
CA ALA A 74 12.19 -12.58 0.27
C ALA A 74 13.64 -12.07 0.08
N VAL A 75 14.49 -12.88 -0.56
CA VAL A 75 15.88 -12.49 -0.89
C VAL A 75 15.88 -11.30 -1.85
N PHE A 76 15.03 -11.32 -2.87
CA PHE A 76 14.90 -10.20 -3.78
C PHE A 76 14.44 -8.93 -3.07
N CYS A 77 13.40 -9.01 -2.24
CA CYS A 77 12.87 -7.85 -1.53
C CYS A 77 13.89 -7.23 -0.56
N ALA A 78 14.72 -8.04 0.08
CA ALA A 78 15.64 -7.60 1.12
C ALA A 78 16.96 -6.98 0.59
N GLN A 79 17.30 -7.17 -0.69
CA GLN A 79 18.62 -6.79 -1.23
C GLN A 79 18.86 -5.28 -1.35
N PHE A 80 17.81 -4.46 -1.30
CA PHE A 80 17.90 -3.05 -1.66
C PHE A 80 18.34 -2.11 -0.52
N GLY A 81 18.50 -2.61 0.70
CA GLY A 81 18.97 -1.82 1.86
C GLY A 81 18.00 -0.74 2.34
N VAL A 82 16.73 -0.79 1.90
CA VAL A 82 15.66 0.14 2.29
C VAL A 82 14.52 -0.67 2.91
N PRO A 83 13.84 -0.16 3.96
CA PRO A 83 12.67 -0.84 4.52
C PRO A 83 11.64 -1.17 3.45
N TYR A 84 11.00 -2.34 3.57
CA TYR A 84 9.98 -2.75 2.59
C TYR A 84 8.75 -3.37 3.24
N LEU A 85 7.61 -3.20 2.56
CA LEU A 85 6.38 -3.94 2.80
C LEU A 85 6.27 -5.10 1.80
N LYS A 86 5.89 -6.28 2.28
CA LYS A 86 5.46 -7.36 1.40
C LYS A 86 3.95 -7.41 1.34
N ALA A 87 3.39 -7.28 0.15
CA ALA A 87 1.96 -7.45 -0.06
C ALA A 87 1.62 -8.94 -0.29
N CYS A 88 0.50 -9.36 0.27
CA CYS A 88 -0.13 -10.64 0.07
C CYS A 88 -1.59 -10.44 -0.32
N ARG A 89 -2.03 -11.14 -1.37
CA ARG A 89 -3.44 -11.17 -1.76
C ARG A 89 -4.18 -12.19 -0.93
N VAL A 90 -5.18 -11.73 -0.20
CA VAL A 90 -5.99 -12.60 0.65
C VAL A 90 -6.90 -13.46 -0.21
N LYS A 91 -6.76 -14.78 -0.08
CA LYS A 91 -7.60 -15.78 -0.70
C LYS A 91 -8.03 -16.79 0.37
N PRO A 92 -9.22 -17.41 0.25
CA PRO A 92 -9.68 -18.39 1.25
C PRO A 92 -8.80 -19.64 1.39
N ASP A 93 -8.07 -19.99 0.34
CA ASP A 93 -7.20 -21.17 0.23
C ASP A 93 -5.73 -20.90 0.54
N VAL A 94 -5.37 -19.66 0.92
CA VAL A 94 -3.99 -19.27 1.24
C VAL A 94 -3.82 -19.11 2.74
N ASP A 95 -2.90 -19.88 3.33
CA ASP A 95 -2.40 -19.60 4.68
C ASP A 95 -1.48 -18.36 4.64
N LEU A 96 -2.01 -17.24 5.13
CA LEU A 96 -1.33 -15.95 5.10
C LEU A 96 -0.03 -15.95 5.91
N LEU A 97 0.00 -16.66 7.06
CA LEU A 97 1.19 -16.73 7.91
C LEU A 97 2.28 -17.57 7.25
N GLU A 98 1.91 -18.68 6.62
CA GLU A 98 2.87 -19.51 5.89
C GLU A 98 3.43 -18.76 4.68
N TYR A 99 2.59 -18.07 3.90
CA TYR A 99 3.03 -17.28 2.76
C TYR A 99 3.99 -16.16 3.17
N LEU A 100 3.72 -15.47 4.29
CA LEU A 100 4.48 -14.31 4.74
C LEU A 100 5.71 -14.67 5.60
N ARG A 101 5.79 -15.88 6.13
CA ARG A 101 6.90 -16.36 6.98
C ARG A 101 8.30 -16.13 6.40
N PRO A 102 8.57 -16.34 5.09
CA PRO A 102 9.88 -16.06 4.49
C PRO A 102 10.29 -14.59 4.55
N PHE A 103 9.33 -13.67 4.67
CA PHE A 103 9.54 -12.23 4.65
C PHE A 103 9.73 -11.64 6.05
N SER A 104 10.44 -12.36 6.92
CA SER A 104 10.73 -11.92 8.30
C SER A 104 11.57 -10.63 8.39
N GLY A 105 12.26 -10.26 7.31
CA GLY A 105 13.00 -8.98 7.20
C GLY A 105 12.15 -7.80 6.70
N ALA A 106 10.85 -8.00 6.41
CA ALA A 106 9.96 -6.91 6.02
C ALA A 106 9.68 -5.97 7.20
N ALA A 107 9.54 -4.69 6.94
CA ALA A 107 9.10 -3.71 7.95
C ALA A 107 7.62 -3.89 8.34
N GLY A 108 6.85 -4.53 7.49
CA GLY A 108 5.45 -4.86 7.70
C GLY A 108 4.88 -5.69 6.56
N TRP A 109 3.69 -6.23 6.79
CA TRP A 109 2.92 -6.99 5.80
C TRP A 109 1.70 -6.21 5.37
N LEU A 110 1.40 -6.22 4.08
CA LEU A 110 0.21 -5.60 3.53
C LEU A 110 -0.73 -6.69 3.00
N LEU A 111 -1.96 -6.69 3.47
CA LEU A 111 -3.00 -7.59 2.96
C LEU A 111 -3.91 -6.82 2.01
N ASP A 112 -4.05 -7.33 0.80
CA ASP A 112 -4.88 -6.74 -0.24
C ASP A 112 -5.97 -7.72 -0.70
N SER A 113 -7.09 -7.21 -1.20
CA SER A 113 -8.14 -8.04 -1.77
C SER A 113 -7.65 -8.79 -3.01
N HIS A 114 -8.11 -10.06 -3.14
CA HIS A 114 -7.83 -10.82 -4.36
C HIS A 114 -8.76 -10.35 -5.47
N VAL A 115 -8.18 -9.75 -6.51
CA VAL A 115 -8.84 -9.51 -7.80
C VAL A 115 -7.94 -10.12 -8.87
N GLU A 116 -8.53 -10.75 -9.90
CA GLU A 116 -7.77 -11.41 -10.96
C GLU A 116 -6.85 -10.44 -11.71
N GLU A 117 -7.22 -9.17 -11.79
CA GLU A 117 -6.39 -8.10 -12.37
C GLU A 117 -5.71 -7.25 -11.28
N TYR A 118 -4.44 -6.88 -11.50
CA TYR A 118 -3.74 -5.90 -10.67
C TYR A 118 -4.36 -4.50 -10.85
N GLY A 119 -5.16 -4.09 -9.89
CA GLY A 119 -5.80 -2.77 -9.92
C GLY A 119 -7.19 -2.80 -9.31
N GLY A 120 -7.31 -2.34 -8.09
CA GLY A 120 -8.48 -2.43 -7.22
C GLY A 120 -9.83 -2.20 -7.90
N VAL A 121 -10.68 -3.21 -7.86
CA VAL A 121 -12.09 -3.16 -8.30
C VAL A 121 -13.03 -2.68 -7.19
N GLY A 122 -12.50 -2.38 -6.00
CA GLY A 122 -13.29 -1.81 -4.90
C GLY A 122 -14.00 -2.83 -4.00
N GLU A 123 -13.74 -4.13 -4.15
CA GLU A 123 -14.29 -5.15 -3.24
C GLU A 123 -13.31 -5.45 -2.10
N SER A 124 -13.80 -5.43 -0.85
CA SER A 124 -13.04 -5.84 0.31
C SER A 124 -13.03 -7.38 0.44
N PHE A 125 -11.96 -7.94 0.99
CA PHE A 125 -11.91 -9.35 1.34
C PHE A 125 -12.57 -9.63 2.71
N ASP A 126 -12.78 -10.90 3.02
CA ASP A 126 -13.27 -11.29 4.34
C ASP A 126 -12.19 -11.09 5.41
N TRP A 127 -12.39 -10.08 6.25
CA TRP A 127 -11.44 -9.73 7.31
C TRP A 127 -11.35 -10.78 8.42
N SER A 128 -12.20 -11.77 8.47
CA SER A 128 -12.06 -12.90 9.41
C SER A 128 -10.89 -13.82 9.07
N LEU A 129 -10.38 -13.74 7.83
CA LEU A 129 -9.20 -14.46 7.38
C LEU A 129 -7.89 -13.86 7.91
N VAL A 130 -7.94 -12.67 8.50
CA VAL A 130 -6.74 -12.00 9.04
C VAL A 130 -6.34 -12.64 10.36
N PRO A 131 -5.12 -13.19 10.50
CA PRO A 131 -4.65 -13.78 11.73
C PRO A 131 -4.64 -12.76 12.88
N ALA A 132 -5.14 -13.16 14.05
CA ALA A 132 -5.11 -12.33 15.24
C ALA A 132 -3.68 -12.17 15.77
N GLU A 133 -2.91 -13.28 15.80
CA GLU A 133 -1.50 -13.29 16.18
C GLU A 133 -0.61 -13.09 14.96
N ARG A 134 0.25 -12.09 15.02
CA ARG A 134 1.11 -11.71 13.91
C ARG A 134 2.40 -11.08 14.44
N SER A 135 3.52 -11.45 13.84
CA SER A 135 4.86 -11.00 14.24
C SER A 135 5.27 -9.65 13.66
N HIS A 136 4.52 -9.11 12.69
CA HIS A 136 4.84 -7.88 11.98
C HIS A 136 3.68 -6.90 12.01
N PRO A 137 3.95 -5.59 11.93
CA PRO A 137 2.94 -4.57 11.66
C PRO A 137 2.14 -4.94 10.40
N LEU A 138 0.82 -4.82 10.49
CA LEU A 138 -0.08 -5.17 9.40
C LEU A 138 -0.72 -3.94 8.79
N VAL A 139 -0.64 -3.83 7.48
CA VAL A 139 -1.38 -2.85 6.68
C VAL A 139 -2.55 -3.56 6.01
N VAL A 140 -3.77 -3.04 6.17
CA VAL A 140 -4.96 -3.53 5.44
C VAL A 140 -5.21 -2.63 4.25
N SER A 141 -5.34 -3.26 3.09
CA SER A 141 -5.66 -2.63 1.82
C SER A 141 -6.78 -3.39 1.10
N GLY A 142 -7.10 -3.02 -0.12
CA GLY A 142 -8.09 -3.70 -0.97
C GLY A 142 -9.54 -3.37 -0.62
N GLY A 143 -10.24 -2.71 -1.56
CA GLY A 143 -11.65 -2.39 -1.45
C GLY A 143 -12.03 -1.44 -0.32
N LEU A 144 -11.08 -0.78 0.32
CA LEU A 144 -11.37 0.20 1.36
C LEU A 144 -11.94 1.49 0.79
N SER A 145 -12.89 2.06 1.54
CA SER A 145 -13.51 3.36 1.29
C SER A 145 -13.89 4.03 2.61
N SER A 146 -14.36 5.28 2.58
CA SER A 146 -14.91 5.94 3.78
C SER A 146 -16.09 5.20 4.41
N GLU A 147 -16.78 4.35 3.65
CA GLU A 147 -17.97 3.63 4.14
C GLU A 147 -17.61 2.39 4.97
N ASN A 148 -16.44 1.78 4.75
CA ASN A 148 -16.07 0.51 5.38
C ASN A 148 -14.78 0.55 6.22
N VAL A 149 -13.93 1.56 6.07
CA VAL A 149 -12.63 1.61 6.74
C VAL A 149 -12.73 1.61 8.26
N ALA A 150 -13.71 2.32 8.84
CA ALA A 150 -13.93 2.31 10.29
C ALA A 150 -14.23 0.89 10.82
N THR A 151 -14.98 0.10 10.05
CA THR A 151 -15.25 -1.30 10.40
C THR A 151 -13.99 -2.17 10.27
N ALA A 152 -13.18 -1.96 9.21
CA ALA A 152 -11.90 -2.64 9.03
C ALA A 152 -10.96 -2.37 10.22
N VAL A 153 -10.80 -1.12 10.61
CA VAL A 153 -9.95 -0.70 11.74
C VAL A 153 -10.39 -1.38 13.04
N ARG A 154 -11.69 -1.32 13.38
CA ARG A 154 -12.21 -1.93 14.63
C ARG A 154 -12.09 -3.45 14.66
N ARG A 155 -12.31 -4.12 13.52
CA ARG A 155 -12.29 -5.59 13.45
C ARG A 155 -10.88 -6.16 13.41
N VAL A 156 -10.02 -5.58 12.57
CA VAL A 156 -8.68 -6.10 12.30
C VAL A 156 -7.65 -5.52 13.25
N ARG A 157 -7.86 -4.29 13.74
CA ARG A 157 -6.89 -3.50 14.51
C ARG A 157 -5.53 -3.50 13.81
N PRO A 158 -5.48 -3.05 12.54
CA PRO A 158 -4.23 -3.02 11.78
C PRO A 158 -3.32 -1.91 12.32
N TRP A 159 -2.03 -2.00 12.00
CA TRP A 159 -1.08 -0.91 12.22
C TRP A 159 -1.38 0.31 11.34
N ALA A 160 -1.78 0.06 10.11
CA ALA A 160 -2.15 1.10 9.15
C ALA A 160 -3.20 0.57 8.16
N VAL A 161 -3.82 1.48 7.42
CA VAL A 161 -4.69 1.19 6.29
C VAL A 161 -4.16 1.87 5.03
N ASP A 162 -4.31 1.22 3.89
CA ASP A 162 -3.95 1.74 2.57
C ASP A 162 -5.19 1.80 1.67
N VAL A 163 -5.33 2.88 0.90
CA VAL A 163 -6.45 3.06 0.01
C VAL A 163 -6.01 3.58 -1.36
N SER A 164 -6.57 2.98 -2.38
CA SER A 164 -6.34 3.43 -3.75
C SER A 164 -7.64 3.84 -4.44
N SER A 165 -8.38 2.91 -5.01
CA SER A 165 -9.59 3.19 -5.81
C SER A 165 -10.74 3.81 -5.01
N GLY A 166 -10.91 3.45 -3.73
CA GLY A 166 -12.01 3.92 -2.88
C GLY A 166 -12.05 5.43 -2.64
N VAL A 167 -10.96 6.13 -2.95
CA VAL A 167 -10.87 7.60 -2.85
C VAL A 167 -10.63 8.28 -4.21
N GLU A 168 -10.99 7.60 -5.30
CA GLU A 168 -10.87 8.14 -6.66
C GLU A 168 -12.21 8.68 -7.18
N SER A 169 -12.14 9.72 -7.99
CA SER A 169 -13.26 10.21 -8.82
C SER A 169 -13.34 9.46 -10.15
N SER A 170 -12.19 9.06 -10.68
CA SER A 170 -12.01 8.17 -11.83
C SER A 170 -10.67 7.44 -11.72
N LYS A 171 -10.44 6.37 -12.50
CA LYS A 171 -9.23 5.56 -12.42
C LYS A 171 -7.95 6.42 -12.46
N GLY A 172 -7.17 6.38 -11.39
CA GLY A 172 -5.93 7.15 -11.23
C GLY A 172 -6.09 8.59 -10.72
N ILE A 173 -7.31 9.13 -10.64
CA ILE A 173 -7.58 10.51 -10.20
C ILE A 173 -8.18 10.50 -8.80
N LYS A 174 -7.42 10.94 -7.81
CA LYS A 174 -7.89 11.05 -6.42
C LYS A 174 -8.88 12.20 -6.25
N ASP A 175 -9.96 11.95 -5.51
CA ASP A 175 -10.93 12.95 -5.09
C ASP A 175 -10.53 13.50 -3.70
N PRO A 176 -10.22 14.79 -3.57
CA PRO A 176 -9.82 15.37 -2.29
C PRO A 176 -10.86 15.22 -1.18
N ALA A 177 -12.15 15.27 -1.50
CA ALA A 177 -13.21 15.13 -0.53
C ALA A 177 -13.31 13.68 -0.02
N LYS A 178 -13.20 12.68 -0.92
CA LYS A 178 -13.17 11.28 -0.54
C LYS A 178 -11.93 10.94 0.29
N VAL A 179 -10.76 11.51 -0.06
CA VAL A 179 -9.54 11.33 0.75
C VAL A 179 -9.72 11.88 2.15
N ALA A 180 -10.27 13.10 2.29
CA ALA A 180 -10.51 13.70 3.60
C ALA A 180 -11.53 12.89 4.41
N ALA A 181 -12.62 12.44 3.80
CA ALA A 181 -13.62 11.59 4.44
C ALA A 181 -13.01 10.27 4.92
N PHE A 182 -12.21 9.58 4.08
CA PHE A 182 -11.54 8.35 4.45
C PHE A 182 -10.65 8.52 5.68
N ILE A 183 -9.78 9.52 5.69
CA ILE A 183 -8.86 9.80 6.81
C ILE A 183 -9.63 10.16 8.08
N SER A 184 -10.73 10.92 7.96
CA SER A 184 -11.61 11.22 9.08
C SER A 184 -12.20 9.96 9.70
N GLU A 185 -12.70 9.02 8.88
CA GLU A 185 -13.27 7.75 9.36
C GLU A 185 -12.22 6.85 10.01
N VAL A 186 -10.96 6.84 9.51
CA VAL A 186 -9.85 6.13 10.16
C VAL A 186 -9.62 6.69 11.57
N ARG A 187 -9.48 8.01 11.70
CA ARG A 187 -9.25 8.67 13.01
C ARG A 187 -10.38 8.45 14.00
N ASN A 188 -11.63 8.49 13.53
CA ASN A 188 -12.79 8.25 14.36
C ASN A 188 -12.94 6.78 14.80
N ALA A 189 -12.30 5.86 14.11
CA ALA A 189 -12.36 4.43 14.42
C ALA A 189 -11.32 3.98 15.45
N ASP A 190 -10.24 4.73 15.60
CA ASP A 190 -9.07 4.40 16.46
C ASP A 190 -9.24 4.92 17.90
N VAL A 191 -10.43 5.39 18.27
CA VAL A 191 -10.77 5.94 19.60
C VAL A 191 -11.46 4.91 20.47
#